data_5fd839c68b5d1d87a54ed61716bb9d1f
#
_entry.id   5fd839c68b5d1d87a54ed61716bb9d1f
#
_cell.length_a   1.000
_cell.length_b   1.000
_cell.length_c   1.000
_cell.angle_alpha   90.00
_cell.angle_beta   90.00
_cell.angle_gamma   90.00
#
_symmetry.space_group_name_H-M   'P 1'
#
loop_
_entity.id
_entity.type
_entity.pdbx_description
1 polymer ?
#
loop_
_entity_poly.entity_id
_entity_poly.type
_entity_poly.pdbx_seq_one_letter_code
_entity_poly.pdbx_strand_id
1 'polypeptide(L)'
;SYSSLTEGADFVFSRDKASLVSEGTGYNQGIEFTLEKFFSQGYHGLLTTSFFESKYEGSDGIERNSPFNNRYVINLLGGKEFPIGKNKKNIFSINTKFTTAGGRFYTPVDLASSIAAGYEIVDDTKAFNEQYDAYLRLDIKFGLKFNSKTKKQSHQFYIDFQNVTNNENIFEDRYNRLTQSVNSINQIGFQPDFGYRFQF
;
A
#
# COMPACT_ATOMS: atom_id res chain seq x y z
N SER A 1 4.31 26.58 -15.59
CA SER A 1 4.48 25.41 -16.47
C SER A 1 3.90 24.21 -15.78
N TYR A 2 2.94 23.62 -16.42
CA TYR A 2 2.22 22.46 -15.89
C TYR A 2 3.07 21.20 -16.15
N SER A 3 3.43 20.47 -15.12
CA SER A 3 4.05 19.16 -15.31
C SER A 3 2.98 18.09 -15.18
N SER A 4 2.78 17.28 -16.20
CA SER A 4 1.85 16.14 -16.20
C SER A 4 2.16 15.09 -15.13
N LEU A 5 3.33 15.18 -14.52
CA LEU A 5 3.76 14.31 -13.41
C LEU A 5 3.28 14.80 -12.04
N THR A 6 2.81 16.06 -11.92
CA THR A 6 2.31 16.58 -10.64
C THR A 6 0.91 16.08 -10.29
N GLU A 7 0.08 15.78 -11.29
CA GLU A 7 -1.37 15.60 -11.11
C GLU A 7 -1.92 14.19 -11.44
N GLY A 8 -1.08 13.24 -11.74
CA GLY A 8 -1.56 11.89 -12.06
C GLY A 8 -2.40 11.84 -13.33
N ALA A 9 -3.53 11.14 -13.31
CA ALA A 9 -4.34 10.87 -14.50
C ALA A 9 -5.18 12.06 -15.02
N ASP A 10 -5.38 13.10 -14.23
CA ASP A 10 -6.29 14.20 -14.56
C ASP A 10 -5.80 15.08 -15.72
N PHE A 11 -4.52 15.05 -16.03
CA PHE A 11 -3.95 15.81 -17.13
C PHE A 11 -4.42 15.36 -18.52
N VAL A 12 -4.93 14.15 -18.65
CA VAL A 12 -5.28 13.54 -19.95
C VAL A 12 -6.32 14.37 -20.72
N PHE A 13 -7.11 15.17 -20.01
CA PHE A 13 -8.21 15.95 -20.57
C PHE A 13 -7.96 17.46 -20.63
N SER A 14 -6.75 17.93 -20.29
CA SER A 14 -6.40 19.34 -20.45
C SER A 14 -6.54 19.76 -21.92
N ARG A 15 -7.32 20.84 -22.17
CA ARG A 15 -7.54 21.37 -23.51
C ARG A 15 -6.28 21.97 -24.14
N ASP A 16 -5.29 22.33 -23.34
CA ASP A 16 -4.06 23.00 -23.78
C ASP A 16 -2.87 22.04 -23.96
N LYS A 17 -3.10 20.94 -24.68
CA LYS A 17 -2.01 20.00 -25.05
C LYS A 17 -0.87 20.67 -25.85
N ALA A 18 -1.11 21.84 -26.44
CA ALA A 18 -0.12 22.57 -27.23
C ALA A 18 1.01 23.20 -26.38
N SER A 19 0.84 23.28 -25.05
CA SER A 19 1.84 23.84 -24.13
C SER A 19 2.70 22.81 -23.42
N LEU A 20 2.45 21.50 -23.64
CA LEU A 20 3.24 20.44 -23.04
C LEU A 20 4.52 20.20 -23.85
N VAL A 21 5.66 20.24 -23.18
CA VAL A 21 6.97 19.92 -23.74
C VAL A 21 7.53 18.67 -23.05
N SER A 22 8.31 17.89 -23.79
CA SER A 22 8.88 16.62 -23.29
C SER A 22 10.32 16.86 -22.83
N GLU A 23 10.51 17.76 -21.85
CA GLU A 23 11.81 18.18 -21.35
C GLU A 23 12.07 17.75 -19.90
N GLY A 24 11.05 17.15 -19.25
CA GLY A 24 11.20 16.65 -17.89
C GLY A 24 12.13 15.46 -17.81
N THR A 25 12.89 15.37 -16.72
CA THR A 25 13.77 14.25 -16.38
C THR A 25 13.35 13.64 -15.07
N GLY A 26 13.80 12.42 -14.81
CA GLY A 26 13.53 11.76 -13.53
C GLY A 26 14.43 10.56 -13.34
N TYR A 27 14.57 10.15 -12.09
CA TYR A 27 15.33 8.97 -11.75
C TYR A 27 14.68 8.17 -10.61
N ASN A 28 14.95 6.87 -10.64
CA ASN A 28 14.66 5.96 -9.57
C ASN A 28 15.93 5.18 -9.25
N GLN A 29 16.33 5.18 -8.00
CA GLN A 29 17.50 4.44 -7.53
C GLN A 29 17.21 3.81 -6.17
N GLY A 30 17.79 2.64 -5.91
CA GLY A 30 17.56 1.99 -4.63
C GLY A 30 18.30 0.68 -4.49
N ILE A 31 18.12 0.07 -3.33
CA ILE A 31 18.66 -1.25 -2.97
C ILE A 31 17.51 -2.10 -2.46
N GLU A 32 17.46 -3.33 -2.94
CA GLU A 32 16.48 -4.32 -2.49
C GLU A 32 17.22 -5.51 -1.86
N PHE A 33 16.63 -6.00 -0.77
CA PHE A 33 17.11 -7.20 -0.09
C PHE A 33 15.95 -8.15 0.13
N THR A 34 16.16 -9.43 -0.22
CA THR A 34 15.18 -10.49 0.00
C THR A 34 15.85 -11.65 0.74
N LEU A 35 15.22 -12.07 1.84
CA LEU A 35 15.58 -13.27 2.58
C LEU A 35 14.38 -14.20 2.63
N GLU A 36 14.51 -15.41 2.10
CA GLU A 36 13.46 -16.40 2.07
C GLU A 36 13.86 -17.67 2.79
N LYS A 37 12.99 -18.14 3.67
CA LYS A 37 13.01 -19.48 4.21
C LYS A 37 11.90 -20.30 3.58
N PHE A 38 12.25 -21.18 2.66
CA PHE A 38 11.31 -22.13 2.07
C PHE A 38 10.67 -23.01 3.14
N PHE A 39 9.45 -23.45 2.85
CA PHE A 39 8.70 -24.29 3.77
C PHE A 39 9.50 -25.56 4.14
N SER A 40 9.86 -25.67 5.40
CA SER A 40 10.51 -26.88 5.97
C SER A 40 10.23 -26.95 7.45
N GLN A 41 10.09 -28.17 7.98
CA GLN A 41 9.79 -28.42 9.40
C GLN A 41 8.54 -27.67 9.90
N GLY A 42 7.57 -27.42 9.01
CA GLY A 42 6.35 -26.73 9.34
C GLY A 42 6.46 -25.20 9.38
N TYR A 43 7.59 -24.60 8.96
CA TYR A 43 7.78 -23.14 8.93
C TYR A 43 8.11 -22.65 7.53
N HIS A 44 7.69 -21.43 7.26
CA HIS A 44 8.15 -20.63 6.13
C HIS A 44 8.28 -19.18 6.54
N GLY A 45 9.05 -18.41 5.81
CA GLY A 45 9.20 -16.98 6.06
C GLY A 45 9.79 -16.25 4.86
N LEU A 46 9.44 -14.99 4.73
CA LEU A 46 9.95 -14.08 3.71
C LEU A 46 10.11 -12.69 4.30
N LEU A 47 11.28 -12.14 4.17
CA LEU A 47 11.56 -10.74 4.42
C LEU A 47 11.95 -10.08 3.10
N THR A 48 11.26 -9.02 2.72
CA THR A 48 11.67 -8.15 1.63
C THR A 48 11.82 -6.73 2.14
N THR A 49 12.90 -6.09 1.78
CA THR A 49 13.14 -4.69 2.09
C THR A 49 13.63 -3.97 0.85
N SER A 50 13.05 -2.80 0.59
CA SER A 50 13.46 -1.90 -0.46
C SER A 50 13.72 -0.53 0.16
N PHE A 51 14.87 0.05 -0.13
CA PHE A 51 15.21 1.43 0.19
C PHE A 51 15.48 2.14 -1.12
N PHE A 52 14.76 3.20 -1.41
CA PHE A 52 14.83 3.83 -2.72
C PHE A 52 14.51 5.32 -2.67
N GLU A 53 14.92 6.00 -3.71
CA GLU A 53 14.60 7.39 -3.99
C GLU A 53 14.01 7.49 -5.40
N SER A 54 12.90 8.23 -5.53
CA SER A 54 12.22 8.47 -6.79
C SER A 54 11.92 9.96 -6.90
N LYS A 55 12.58 10.63 -7.83
CA LYS A 55 12.45 12.07 -8.05
C LYS A 55 12.31 12.41 -9.51
N TYR A 56 11.78 13.58 -9.78
CA TYR A 56 11.68 14.13 -11.11
C TYR A 56 11.90 15.63 -11.11
N GLU A 57 12.26 16.15 -12.27
CA GLU A 57 12.37 17.56 -12.58
C GLU A 57 11.47 17.89 -13.75
N GLY A 58 10.58 18.84 -13.55
CA GLY A 58 9.69 19.33 -14.60
C GLY A 58 10.37 20.37 -15.50
N SER A 59 9.61 20.95 -16.41
CA SER A 59 10.11 22.01 -17.32
C SER A 59 10.53 23.30 -16.61
N ASP A 60 10.21 23.43 -15.32
CA ASP A 60 10.62 24.56 -14.47
C ASP A 60 12.00 24.36 -13.81
N GLY A 61 12.66 23.24 -14.05
CA GLY A 61 13.99 22.94 -13.50
C GLY A 61 14.01 22.68 -11.97
N ILE A 62 12.83 22.43 -11.37
CA ILE A 62 12.75 22.17 -9.93
C ILE A 62 12.63 20.67 -9.67
N GLU A 63 13.58 20.11 -8.92
CA GLU A 63 13.52 18.71 -8.51
C GLU A 63 12.45 18.52 -7.42
N ARG A 64 11.61 17.52 -7.61
CA ARG A 64 10.51 17.14 -6.69
C ARG A 64 10.51 15.64 -6.42
N ASN A 65 9.94 15.25 -5.28
CA ASN A 65 9.63 13.85 -5.05
C ASN A 65 8.53 13.39 -6.02
N SER A 66 8.60 12.15 -6.48
CA SER A 66 7.44 11.54 -7.12
C SER A 66 6.43 11.10 -6.05
N PRO A 67 5.13 10.93 -6.40
CA PRO A 67 4.13 10.41 -5.45
C PRO A 67 4.48 9.00 -4.95
N PHE A 68 5.36 8.29 -5.62
CA PHE A 68 5.81 6.93 -5.28
C PHE A 68 7.12 6.90 -4.47
N ASN A 69 7.68 8.06 -4.09
CA ASN A 69 8.91 8.12 -3.30
C ASN A 69 8.67 7.82 -1.82
N ASN A 70 8.21 6.61 -1.51
CA ASN A 70 8.00 6.18 -0.13
C ASN A 70 9.31 6.01 0.66
N ARG A 71 10.47 6.09 0.01
CA ARG A 71 11.82 5.91 0.55
C ARG A 71 12.13 4.50 1.03
N TYR A 72 11.18 3.80 1.61
CA TYR A 72 11.35 2.41 2.02
C TYR A 72 10.03 1.64 1.96
N VAL A 73 10.15 0.34 1.73
CA VAL A 73 9.07 -0.66 1.89
C VAL A 73 9.67 -1.89 2.55
N ILE A 74 9.05 -2.37 3.62
CA ILE A 74 9.45 -3.58 4.34
C ILE A 74 8.24 -4.50 4.47
N ASN A 75 8.39 -5.76 4.01
CA ASN A 75 7.40 -6.81 4.21
C ASN A 75 8.06 -7.96 4.94
N LEU A 76 7.40 -8.42 6.00
CA LEU A 76 7.76 -9.62 6.73
C LEU A 76 6.56 -10.56 6.73
N LEU A 77 6.72 -11.71 6.10
CA LEU A 77 5.74 -12.78 6.11
C LEU A 77 6.31 -13.99 6.84
N GLY A 78 5.47 -14.67 7.58
CA GLY A 78 5.87 -15.91 8.22
C GLY A 78 4.67 -16.76 8.58
N GLY A 79 4.89 -18.07 8.62
CA GLY A 79 3.83 -18.98 9.00
C GLY A 79 4.35 -20.29 9.58
N LYS A 80 3.46 -20.92 10.32
CA LYS A 80 3.68 -22.23 10.91
C LYS A 80 2.48 -23.11 10.70
N GLU A 81 2.76 -24.35 10.31
CA GLU A 81 1.79 -25.43 10.22
C GLU A 81 1.97 -26.42 11.37
N PHE A 82 0.87 -26.80 11.99
CA PHE A 82 0.80 -27.76 13.07
C PHE A 82 -0.02 -28.96 12.59
N PRO A 83 0.59 -30.14 12.43
CA PRO A 83 -0.15 -31.37 12.18
C PRO A 83 -1.06 -31.70 13.38
N ILE A 84 -2.37 -31.81 13.16
CA ILE A 84 -3.38 -32.04 14.17
C ILE A 84 -4.21 -33.30 13.90
N GLY A 85 -4.96 -33.72 14.89
CA GLY A 85 -5.80 -34.91 14.84
C GLY A 85 -5.02 -36.22 15.14
N LYS A 86 -5.77 -37.30 15.39
CA LYS A 86 -5.24 -38.59 15.84
C LYS A 86 -4.16 -39.19 14.92
N ASN A 87 -4.25 -38.94 13.63
CA ASN A 87 -3.30 -39.41 12.60
C ASN A 87 -2.38 -38.32 12.04
N LYS A 88 -2.35 -37.15 12.66
CA LYS A 88 -1.58 -35.97 12.22
C LYS A 88 -1.76 -35.62 10.72
N LYS A 89 -2.91 -35.96 10.13
CA LYS A 89 -3.21 -35.71 8.72
C LYS A 89 -3.83 -34.34 8.46
N ASN A 90 -4.48 -33.78 9.46
CA ASN A 90 -5.06 -32.44 9.37
C ASN A 90 -4.04 -31.40 9.78
N ILE A 91 -4.21 -30.18 9.34
CA ILE A 91 -3.27 -29.10 9.56
C ILE A 91 -4.00 -27.91 10.15
N PHE A 92 -3.49 -27.39 11.24
CA PHE A 92 -3.78 -26.04 11.71
C PHE A 92 -2.62 -25.14 11.30
N SER A 93 -2.90 -23.98 10.73
CA SER A 93 -1.87 -23.04 10.31
C SER A 93 -2.11 -21.66 10.90
N ILE A 94 -1.01 -20.98 11.23
CA ILE A 94 -0.98 -19.56 11.59
C ILE A 94 -0.03 -18.89 10.61
N ASN A 95 -0.49 -17.82 9.96
CA ASN A 95 0.33 -17.02 9.09
C ASN A 95 0.20 -15.56 9.50
N THR A 96 1.30 -14.83 9.44
CA THR A 96 1.34 -13.40 9.71
C THR A 96 1.99 -12.67 8.57
N LYS A 97 1.52 -11.46 8.31
CA LYS A 97 2.12 -10.53 7.36
C LYS A 97 2.19 -9.15 8.01
N PHE A 98 3.38 -8.64 8.13
CA PHE A 98 3.62 -7.26 8.53
C PHE A 98 4.13 -6.48 7.33
N THR A 99 3.55 -5.32 7.07
CA THR A 99 3.96 -4.40 6.01
C THR A 99 4.12 -3.01 6.60
N THR A 100 5.25 -2.39 6.34
CA THR A 100 5.45 -0.97 6.59
C THR A 100 6.13 -0.31 5.40
N ALA A 101 5.75 0.94 5.12
CA ALA A 101 6.34 1.75 4.08
C ALA A 101 6.39 3.21 4.52
N GLY A 102 7.31 3.98 4.01
CA GLY A 102 7.28 5.43 4.20
C GLY A 102 5.99 6.03 3.64
N GLY A 103 5.53 7.12 4.19
CA GLY A 103 4.37 7.84 3.70
C GLY A 103 4.56 8.30 2.25
N ARG A 104 3.48 8.40 1.51
CA ARG A 104 3.50 8.98 0.16
C ARG A 104 3.72 10.49 0.24
N PHE A 105 4.44 11.04 -0.73
CA PHE A 105 4.48 12.48 -0.92
C PHE A 105 3.21 12.96 -1.60
N TYR A 106 2.75 14.15 -1.21
CA TYR A 106 1.56 14.77 -1.76
C TYR A 106 1.71 16.29 -1.87
N THR A 107 0.84 16.88 -2.69
CA THR A 107 0.70 18.33 -2.82
C THR A 107 -0.39 18.80 -1.86
N PRO A 108 -0.11 19.69 -0.91
CA PRO A 108 -1.10 20.11 0.07
C PRO A 108 -2.22 20.91 -0.57
N VAL A 109 -3.42 20.79 0.00
CA VAL A 109 -4.57 21.62 -0.40
C VAL A 109 -4.34 23.06 0.08
N ASP A 110 -4.50 24.02 -0.81
CA ASP A 110 -4.63 25.45 -0.45
C ASP A 110 -6.06 25.69 0.07
N LEU A 111 -6.20 25.65 1.38
CA LEU A 111 -7.50 25.78 2.01
C LEU A 111 -8.15 27.13 1.73
N ALA A 112 -7.39 28.23 1.76
CA ALA A 112 -7.93 29.57 1.53
C ALA A 112 -8.47 29.73 0.12
N SER A 113 -7.71 29.32 -0.88
CA SER A 113 -8.12 29.35 -2.30
C SER A 113 -9.28 28.39 -2.55
N SER A 114 -9.30 27.22 -1.92
CA SER A 114 -10.38 26.24 -2.03
C SER A 114 -11.71 26.77 -1.47
N ILE A 115 -11.68 27.45 -0.33
CA ILE A 115 -12.86 28.09 0.26
C ILE A 115 -13.39 29.18 -0.68
N ALA A 116 -12.51 30.04 -1.20
CA ALA A 116 -12.90 31.14 -2.09
C ALA A 116 -13.51 30.63 -3.41
N ALA A 117 -12.96 29.55 -3.97
CA ALA A 117 -13.41 28.95 -5.22
C ALA A 117 -14.62 28.02 -5.05
N GLY A 118 -14.83 27.45 -3.86
CA GLY A 118 -15.87 26.46 -3.60
C GLY A 118 -15.57 25.04 -4.13
N TYR A 119 -14.33 24.77 -4.52
CA TYR A 119 -13.81 23.45 -4.92
C TYR A 119 -12.34 23.33 -4.50
N GLU A 120 -11.81 22.10 -4.57
CA GLU A 120 -10.43 21.80 -4.17
C GLU A 120 -9.43 22.49 -5.08
N ILE A 121 -8.50 23.23 -4.48
CA ILE A 121 -7.32 23.81 -5.10
C ILE A 121 -6.11 23.36 -4.31
N VAL A 122 -5.09 22.83 -4.99
CA VAL A 122 -3.82 22.43 -4.38
C VAL A 122 -2.78 23.53 -4.53
N ASP A 123 -1.80 23.55 -3.64
CA ASP A 123 -0.67 24.50 -3.71
C ASP A 123 0.44 23.91 -4.60
N ASP A 124 0.39 24.19 -5.89
CA ASP A 124 1.37 23.70 -6.87
C ASP A 124 2.81 24.16 -6.58
N THR A 125 2.98 25.23 -5.80
CA THR A 125 4.33 25.68 -5.39
C THR A 125 4.99 24.69 -4.41
N LYS A 126 4.16 23.86 -3.77
CA LYS A 126 4.58 22.78 -2.84
C LYS A 126 4.31 21.40 -3.42
N ALA A 127 4.34 21.24 -4.73
CA ALA A 127 4.07 19.97 -5.40
C ALA A 127 4.96 18.86 -4.83
N PHE A 128 4.34 17.82 -4.24
CA PHE A 128 4.96 16.65 -3.58
C PHE A 128 6.04 16.99 -2.54
N ASN A 129 5.85 18.08 -1.80
CA ASN A 129 6.77 18.50 -0.75
C ASN A 129 6.36 18.02 0.65
N GLU A 130 5.09 17.76 0.85
CA GLU A 130 4.56 17.21 2.10
C GLU A 130 4.51 15.68 2.03
N GLN A 131 4.64 15.01 3.18
CA GLN A 131 4.66 13.56 3.29
C GLN A 131 3.68 13.08 4.35
N TYR A 132 2.84 12.12 4.01
CA TYR A 132 1.96 11.46 4.98
C TYR A 132 2.76 10.62 5.98
N ASP A 133 2.09 10.24 7.07
CA ASP A 133 2.62 9.28 8.02
C ASP A 133 2.92 7.92 7.35
N ALA A 134 3.84 7.19 7.95
CA ALA A 134 4.22 5.88 7.47
C ALA A 134 3.04 4.91 7.44
N TYR A 135 2.91 4.17 6.36
CA TYR A 135 1.97 3.06 6.25
C TYR A 135 2.38 1.92 7.15
N LEU A 136 1.42 1.36 7.89
CA LEU A 136 1.64 0.21 8.75
C LEU A 136 0.43 -0.71 8.72
N ARG A 137 0.67 -2.02 8.52
CA ARG A 137 -0.39 -3.03 8.54
C ARG A 137 0.15 -4.37 9.05
N LEU A 138 -0.61 -4.98 9.96
CA LEU A 138 -0.38 -6.34 10.44
C LEU A 138 -1.61 -7.19 10.15
N ASP A 139 -1.42 -8.29 9.43
CA ASP A 139 -2.45 -9.28 9.13
C ASP A 139 -2.12 -10.60 9.83
N ILE A 140 -3.13 -11.28 10.36
CA ILE A 140 -2.99 -12.61 11.01
C ILE A 140 -4.06 -13.53 10.43
N LYS A 141 -3.62 -14.66 9.87
CA LYS A 141 -4.49 -15.65 9.25
C LYS A 141 -4.38 -16.99 9.95
N PHE A 142 -5.53 -17.53 10.33
CA PHE A 142 -5.68 -18.88 10.86
C PHE A 142 -6.31 -19.78 9.80
N GLY A 143 -5.79 -21.00 9.67
CA GLY A 143 -6.30 -21.99 8.73
C GLY A 143 -6.49 -23.36 9.34
N LEU A 144 -7.53 -24.06 8.92
CA LEU A 144 -7.80 -25.46 9.26
C LEU A 144 -7.98 -26.26 7.98
N LYS A 145 -7.08 -27.22 7.73
CA LYS A 145 -7.13 -28.10 6.57
C LYS A 145 -7.45 -29.53 7.03
N PHE A 146 -8.53 -30.08 6.52
CA PHE A 146 -8.97 -31.45 6.76
C PHE A 146 -8.68 -32.28 5.51
N ASN A 147 -7.82 -33.29 5.64
CA ASN A 147 -7.45 -34.16 4.56
C ASN A 147 -8.23 -35.49 4.66
N SER A 148 -8.82 -35.93 3.56
CA SER A 148 -9.52 -37.21 3.49
C SER A 148 -8.55 -38.38 3.76
N LYS A 149 -9.08 -39.45 4.39
CA LYS A 149 -8.30 -40.67 4.62
C LYS A 149 -8.17 -41.55 3.39
N THR A 150 -9.14 -41.51 2.51
CA THR A 150 -9.30 -42.48 1.39
C THR A 150 -9.26 -41.85 0.02
N LYS A 151 -9.52 -40.54 -0.09
CA LYS A 151 -9.57 -39.82 -1.36
C LYS A 151 -8.50 -38.71 -1.37
N LYS A 152 -8.02 -38.32 -2.54
CA LYS A 152 -7.14 -37.15 -2.71
C LYS A 152 -7.91 -35.85 -2.59
N GLN A 153 -8.68 -35.68 -1.52
CA GLN A 153 -9.55 -34.53 -1.30
C GLN A 153 -9.18 -33.85 0.01
N SER A 154 -9.26 -32.54 0.01
CA SER A 154 -9.10 -31.75 1.23
C SER A 154 -10.07 -30.58 1.29
N HIS A 155 -10.47 -30.21 2.49
CA HIS A 155 -11.28 -29.05 2.82
C HIS A 155 -10.45 -28.11 3.68
N GLN A 156 -10.34 -26.87 3.28
CA GLN A 156 -9.62 -25.85 4.03
C GLN A 156 -10.55 -24.70 4.35
N PHE A 157 -10.62 -24.35 5.62
CA PHE A 157 -11.30 -23.15 6.13
C PHE A 157 -10.25 -22.19 6.62
N TYR A 158 -10.46 -20.90 6.43
CA TYR A 158 -9.58 -19.89 7.00
C TYR A 158 -10.37 -18.67 7.47
N ILE A 159 -9.79 -18.00 8.45
CA ILE A 159 -10.14 -16.66 8.86
C ILE A 159 -8.89 -15.80 8.79
N ASP A 160 -9.02 -14.64 8.14
CA ASP A 160 -7.94 -13.68 7.93
C ASP A 160 -8.33 -12.37 8.58
N PHE A 161 -7.64 -12.00 9.63
CA PHE A 161 -7.81 -10.72 10.30
C PHE A 161 -6.81 -9.74 9.70
N GLN A 162 -7.32 -8.88 8.83
CA GLN A 162 -6.53 -7.86 8.16
C GLN A 162 -6.45 -6.61 9.03
N ASN A 163 -5.27 -5.97 9.04
CA ASN A 163 -5.00 -4.77 9.81
C ASN A 163 -5.44 -4.91 11.28
N VAL A 164 -4.92 -5.93 11.99
CA VAL A 164 -5.30 -6.23 13.38
C VAL A 164 -4.95 -5.12 14.36
N THR A 165 -4.05 -4.23 13.98
CA THR A 165 -3.70 -3.03 14.75
C THR A 165 -4.71 -1.91 14.59
N ASN A 166 -5.64 -2.06 13.62
CA ASN A 166 -6.60 -1.02 13.22
C ASN A 166 -5.91 0.33 12.92
N ASN A 167 -4.74 0.29 12.29
CA ASN A 167 -4.02 1.51 11.93
C ASN A 167 -4.75 2.27 10.82
N GLU A 168 -5.02 3.53 11.03
CA GLU A 168 -5.71 4.40 10.08
C GLU A 168 -4.69 4.98 9.09
N ASN A 169 -4.29 4.16 8.11
CA ASN A 169 -3.39 4.61 7.05
C ASN A 169 -4.10 5.63 6.15
N ILE A 170 -3.54 6.83 6.02
CA ILE A 170 -4.12 7.88 5.19
C ILE A 170 -4.04 7.48 3.71
N PHE A 171 -5.17 7.55 3.03
CA PHE A 171 -5.25 7.38 1.58
C PHE A 171 -4.98 8.69 0.86
N GLU A 172 -5.70 9.76 1.25
CA GLU A 172 -5.53 11.12 0.71
C GLU A 172 -6.21 12.16 1.60
N ASP A 173 -5.79 13.41 1.47
CA ASP A 173 -6.49 14.56 2.03
C ASP A 173 -7.37 15.19 0.96
N ARG A 174 -8.60 15.60 1.35
CA ARG A 174 -9.56 16.24 0.43
C ARG A 174 -10.21 17.46 1.06
N TYR A 175 -10.44 18.46 0.26
CA TYR A 175 -11.25 19.61 0.66
C TYR A 175 -12.72 19.22 0.80
N ASN A 176 -13.30 19.50 1.95
CA ASN A 176 -14.73 19.33 2.20
C ASN A 176 -15.44 20.69 2.11
N ARG A 177 -16.24 20.86 1.07
CA ARG A 177 -16.97 22.11 0.80
C ARG A 177 -17.99 22.46 1.90
N LEU A 178 -18.61 21.46 2.54
CA LEU A 178 -19.63 21.68 3.55
C LEU A 178 -19.03 22.20 4.86
N THR A 179 -17.90 21.65 5.26
CA THR A 179 -17.20 22.01 6.50
C THR A 179 -16.12 23.06 6.28
N GLN A 180 -15.81 23.38 5.02
CA GLN A 180 -14.73 24.31 4.63
C GLN A 180 -13.40 23.94 5.29
N SER A 181 -13.08 22.64 5.32
CA SER A 181 -11.87 22.08 5.93
C SER A 181 -11.24 21.00 5.06
N VAL A 182 -9.98 20.70 5.31
CA VAL A 182 -9.31 19.53 4.73
C VAL A 182 -9.55 18.34 5.64
N ASN A 183 -10.04 17.24 5.07
CA ASN A 183 -10.31 16.01 5.78
C ASN A 183 -9.48 14.88 5.19
N SER A 184 -8.83 14.09 6.05
CA SER A 184 -8.13 12.88 5.64
C SER A 184 -9.11 11.74 5.37
N ILE A 185 -8.94 11.07 4.24
CA ILE A 185 -9.63 9.84 3.88
C ILE A 185 -8.68 8.69 4.22
N ASN A 186 -9.12 7.81 5.12
CA ASN A 186 -8.32 6.68 5.55
C ASN A 186 -8.63 5.42 4.73
N GLN A 187 -7.64 4.55 4.60
CA GLN A 187 -7.83 3.20 4.09
C GLN A 187 -8.64 2.37 5.08
N ILE A 188 -9.12 1.21 4.62
CA ILE A 188 -9.90 0.30 5.46
C ILE A 188 -9.09 -0.11 6.68
N GLY A 189 -9.66 0.09 7.87
CA GLY A 189 -9.10 -0.33 9.15
C GLY A 189 -9.16 -1.85 9.34
N PHE A 190 -9.46 -2.31 10.54
CA PHE A 190 -9.62 -3.73 10.84
C PHE A 190 -10.72 -4.39 9.99
N GLN A 191 -10.37 -5.48 9.29
CA GLN A 191 -11.31 -6.22 8.44
C GLN A 191 -11.12 -7.72 8.60
N PRO A 192 -12.12 -8.49 9.08
CA PRO A 192 -12.11 -9.94 9.03
C PRO A 192 -12.57 -10.44 7.65
N ASP A 193 -11.87 -11.46 7.14
CA ASP A 193 -12.23 -12.20 5.93
C ASP A 193 -12.32 -13.70 6.22
N PHE A 194 -13.26 -14.40 5.57
CA PHE A 194 -13.50 -15.82 5.75
C PHE A 194 -13.45 -16.50 4.39
N GLY A 195 -12.80 -17.65 4.35
CA GLY A 195 -12.76 -18.40 3.10
C GLY A 195 -12.79 -19.91 3.29
N TYR A 196 -13.27 -20.54 2.24
CA TYR A 196 -13.31 -21.98 2.11
C TYR A 196 -12.69 -22.41 0.78
N ARG A 197 -11.86 -23.45 0.82
CA ARG A 197 -11.26 -24.06 -0.37
C ARG A 197 -11.47 -25.57 -0.34
N PHE A 198 -11.97 -26.10 -1.44
CA PHE A 198 -12.03 -27.52 -1.69
C PHE A 198 -11.01 -27.91 -2.77
N GLN A 199 -10.27 -28.98 -2.52
CA GLN A 199 -9.33 -29.59 -3.46
C GLN A 199 -9.70 -31.07 -3.66
N PHE A 200 -9.71 -31.52 -4.88
CA PHE A 200 -10.04 -32.90 -5.30
C PHE A 200 -8.96 -33.44 -6.26
#